data_9c951e1023ed8bc23e375e577226a540
#
_entry.id   9c951e1023ed8bc23e375e577226a540
#
_cell.length_a   1.000
_cell.length_b   1.000
_cell.length_c   1.000
_cell.angle_alpha   90.00
_cell.angle_beta   90.00
_cell.angle_gamma   90.00
#
_symmetry.space_group_name_H-M   'P 1'
#
loop_
_entity.id
_entity.type
_entity.pdbx_description
1 polymer ?
#
loop_
_entity_poly.entity_id
_entity_poly.type
_entity_poly.pdbx_seq_one_letter_code
_entity_poly.pdbx_strand_id
1 'polypeptide(L)'
;KGDERLKDINREIGRGEQTRGFRNPNNRDGLGGTGKNTRLLDQLGVLPFKNFEPRGENLAHPVHLETMRESNDLILIDKGCFGCQVACHQDFYDISEDGKPENLREQRRNHGPYIGRYEYEPGELAGPNLGVLDPRQNLALARLDDELGFDTISLNVTVGFAMDYNTRNGEKIGGGVQFGDFEGAKKLKEDIAYGREKVLGKGAKAASEALGGTEFAMHCKGVEHSAYIGQTNPGYPFAIAGGHMSMRTFLLYVLDPNCEPGSADYWIDQITNEGWKMIHK
;
A
#
# COMPACT_ATOMS: atom_id res chain seq x y z
N LYS A 1 2.75 9.83 34.74
CA LYS A 1 2.16 8.52 35.12
C LYS A 1 0.90 8.39 34.28
N GLY A 2 0.89 7.41 33.31
CA GLY A 2 -0.28 7.22 32.47
C GLY A 2 -1.45 6.63 33.26
N ASP A 3 -2.66 6.91 32.79
CA ASP A 3 -3.89 6.37 33.34
C ASP A 3 -3.86 4.83 33.26
N GLU A 4 -4.00 4.15 34.40
CA GLU A 4 -3.97 2.67 34.46
C GLU A 4 -5.09 2.05 33.60
N ARG A 5 -6.25 2.74 33.50
CA ARG A 5 -7.35 2.30 32.63
C ARG A 5 -6.94 2.26 31.16
N LEU A 6 -6.19 3.26 30.68
CA LEU A 6 -5.67 3.26 29.31
C LEU A 6 -4.66 2.13 29.08
N LYS A 7 -3.85 1.81 30.08
CA LYS A 7 -2.94 0.68 30.01
C LYS A 7 -3.68 -0.65 29.93
N ASP A 8 -4.76 -0.81 30.68
CA ASP A 8 -5.56 -2.02 30.67
C ASP A 8 -6.29 -2.19 29.33
N ILE A 9 -6.93 -1.13 28.82
CA ILE A 9 -7.54 -1.13 27.49
C ILE A 9 -6.51 -1.54 26.41
N ASN A 10 -5.32 -0.95 26.46
CA ASN A 10 -4.26 -1.24 25.52
C ASN A 10 -3.77 -2.71 25.61
N ARG A 11 -3.71 -3.27 26.83
CA ARG A 11 -3.42 -4.70 27.01
C ARG A 11 -4.51 -5.59 26.45
N GLU A 12 -5.79 -5.24 26.66
CA GLU A 12 -6.93 -6.00 26.10
C GLU A 12 -6.90 -5.98 24.57
N ILE A 13 -6.71 -4.82 23.95
CA ILE A 13 -6.53 -4.71 22.51
C ILE A 13 -5.39 -5.62 22.04
N GLY A 14 -4.24 -5.58 22.71
CA GLY A 14 -3.07 -6.39 22.36
C GLY A 14 -3.28 -7.90 22.51
N ARG A 15 -4.23 -8.34 23.34
CA ARG A 15 -4.58 -9.75 23.55
C ARG A 15 -5.70 -10.23 22.63
N GLY A 16 -6.42 -9.30 22.00
CA GLY A 16 -7.53 -9.63 21.10
C GLY A 16 -7.09 -10.54 19.95
N GLU A 17 -7.94 -11.49 19.58
CA GLU A 17 -7.66 -12.46 18.53
C GLU A 17 -7.40 -11.78 17.18
N GLN A 18 -8.18 -10.76 16.83
CA GLN A 18 -8.01 -9.98 15.62
C GLN A 18 -6.64 -9.26 15.60
N THR A 19 -6.23 -8.65 16.71
CA THR A 19 -4.92 -8.02 16.81
C THR A 19 -3.78 -9.02 16.65
N ARG A 20 -3.91 -10.20 17.23
CA ARG A 20 -2.92 -11.26 17.08
C ARG A 20 -2.83 -11.77 15.66
N GLY A 21 -3.97 -12.01 15.01
CA GLY A 21 -4.02 -12.43 13.62
C GLY A 21 -3.47 -11.38 12.66
N PHE A 22 -3.67 -10.09 13.00
CA PHE A 22 -3.15 -8.99 12.19
C PHE A 22 -1.63 -8.84 12.31
N ARG A 23 -1.08 -9.02 13.51
CA ARG A 23 0.38 -8.94 13.72
C ARG A 23 1.12 -10.03 12.98
N ASN A 24 0.80 -11.26 13.30
CA ASN A 24 1.41 -12.48 12.80
C ASN A 24 0.71 -13.67 13.48
N PRO A 25 -0.23 -14.32 12.81
CA PRO A 25 -1.05 -15.36 13.44
C PRO A 25 -0.22 -16.51 14.03
N ASN A 26 0.94 -16.78 13.47
CA ASN A 26 1.78 -17.90 13.88
C ASN A 26 2.99 -17.49 14.71
N ASN A 27 3.30 -16.20 14.80
CA ASN A 27 4.47 -15.64 15.52
C ASN A 27 5.82 -16.30 15.15
N ARG A 28 5.87 -17.01 14.01
CA ARG A 28 6.99 -17.83 13.57
C ARG A 28 7.65 -17.33 12.29
N ASP A 29 6.86 -16.81 11.37
CA ASP A 29 7.27 -16.41 10.03
C ASP A 29 7.40 -14.89 9.85
N GLY A 30 6.88 -14.11 10.80
CA GLY A 30 7.05 -12.66 10.82
C GLY A 30 6.39 -11.92 9.65
N LEU A 31 5.33 -12.49 9.09
CA LEU A 31 4.54 -11.90 8.00
C LEU A 31 3.22 -11.36 8.55
N GLY A 32 3.32 -10.34 9.37
CA GLY A 32 2.17 -9.61 9.89
C GLY A 32 1.87 -8.34 9.10
N GLY A 33 0.84 -7.63 9.55
CA GLY A 33 0.49 -6.32 9.03
C GLY A 33 -0.24 -6.33 7.69
N THR A 34 -0.37 -5.14 7.12
CA THR A 34 -1.13 -4.91 5.88
C THR A 34 -0.40 -5.36 4.63
N GLY A 35 0.92 -5.35 4.65
CA GLY A 35 1.75 -5.69 3.49
C GLY A 35 1.54 -7.12 2.94
N LYS A 36 1.02 -8.05 3.76
CA LYS A 36 0.62 -9.39 3.31
C LYS A 36 -0.45 -9.39 2.20
N ASN A 37 -1.19 -8.29 2.06
CA ASN A 37 -2.24 -8.16 1.06
C ASN A 37 -1.66 -8.07 -0.37
N THR A 38 -0.44 -7.56 -0.53
CA THR A 38 0.21 -7.42 -1.84
C THR A 38 0.24 -8.76 -2.58
N ARG A 39 0.76 -9.81 -1.95
CA ARG A 39 0.82 -11.14 -2.58
C ARG A 39 -0.55 -11.69 -2.91
N LEU A 40 -1.50 -11.61 -1.98
CA LEU A 40 -2.84 -12.14 -2.19
C LEU A 40 -3.52 -11.49 -3.40
N LEU A 41 -3.51 -10.16 -3.46
CA LEU A 41 -4.17 -9.43 -4.54
C LEU A 41 -3.45 -9.58 -5.87
N ASP A 42 -2.12 -9.68 -5.86
CA ASP A 42 -1.32 -9.94 -7.06
C ASP A 42 -1.59 -11.34 -7.64
N GLN A 43 -1.68 -12.37 -6.78
CA GLN A 43 -2.03 -13.73 -7.21
C GLN A 43 -3.46 -13.84 -7.77
N LEU A 44 -4.37 -12.99 -7.30
CA LEU A 44 -5.73 -12.90 -7.83
C LEU A 44 -5.82 -12.05 -9.12
N GLY A 45 -4.73 -11.42 -9.56
CA GLY A 45 -4.71 -10.54 -10.72
C GLY A 45 -5.49 -9.24 -10.53
N VAL A 46 -5.72 -8.83 -9.27
CA VAL A 46 -6.52 -7.65 -8.91
C VAL A 46 -5.72 -6.57 -8.16
N LEU A 47 -4.42 -6.72 -8.11
CA LEU A 47 -3.52 -5.70 -7.57
C LEU A 47 -3.47 -4.49 -8.51
N PRO A 48 -3.60 -3.23 -8.04
CA PRO A 48 -3.34 -2.06 -8.86
C PRO A 48 -1.92 -2.11 -9.46
N PHE A 49 -1.84 -1.92 -10.76
CA PHE A 49 -0.57 -1.91 -11.46
C PHE A 49 -0.57 -0.82 -12.52
N LYS A 50 0.46 0.02 -12.55
CA LYS A 50 0.59 1.10 -13.55
C LYS A 50 -0.70 1.91 -13.72
N ASN A 51 -1.01 2.72 -12.74
CA ASN A 51 -2.24 3.51 -12.62
C ASN A 51 -3.52 2.66 -12.59
N PHE A 52 -3.55 1.66 -11.69
CA PHE A 52 -4.72 0.80 -11.44
C PHE A 52 -5.14 -0.12 -12.59
N GLU A 53 -4.26 -0.39 -13.53
CA GLU A 53 -4.52 -1.41 -14.55
C GLU A 53 -4.15 -2.80 -14.03
N PRO A 54 -5.10 -3.71 -13.77
CA PRO A 54 -4.80 -5.11 -13.48
C PRO A 54 -4.35 -5.80 -14.77
N ARG A 55 -3.17 -6.43 -14.77
CA ARG A 55 -2.58 -6.99 -16.01
C ARG A 55 -2.12 -8.44 -15.90
N GLY A 56 -2.59 -9.16 -14.90
CA GLY A 56 -2.21 -10.55 -14.71
C GLY A 56 -1.69 -10.83 -13.31
N GLU A 57 -1.27 -12.05 -13.10
CA GLU A 57 -0.86 -12.59 -11.82
C GLU A 57 0.64 -12.47 -11.60
N ASN A 58 1.05 -12.30 -10.34
CA ASN A 58 2.45 -12.29 -9.89
C ASN A 58 3.35 -11.22 -10.54
N LEU A 59 2.80 -10.11 -11.00
CA LEU A 59 3.57 -8.99 -11.55
C LEU A 59 4.40 -8.27 -10.49
N ALA A 60 3.91 -8.23 -9.26
CA ALA A 60 4.54 -7.56 -8.13
C ALA A 60 5.38 -8.51 -7.24
N HIS A 61 5.68 -9.72 -7.69
CA HIS A 61 6.42 -10.73 -6.93
C HIS A 61 7.68 -10.20 -6.23
N PRO A 62 8.51 -9.33 -6.82
CA PRO A 62 9.71 -8.83 -6.14
C PRO A 62 9.43 -8.05 -4.86
N VAL A 63 8.25 -7.42 -4.74
CA VAL A 63 7.84 -6.62 -3.58
C VAL A 63 6.82 -7.33 -2.68
N HIS A 64 6.57 -8.63 -2.87
CA HIS A 64 5.86 -9.41 -1.88
C HIS A 64 6.66 -9.48 -0.58
N LEU A 65 6.02 -9.35 0.59
CA LEU A 65 6.71 -9.43 1.87
C LEU A 65 7.50 -10.73 2.04
N GLU A 66 6.95 -11.84 1.55
CA GLU A 66 7.58 -13.15 1.57
C GLU A 66 8.90 -13.13 0.79
N THR A 67 8.86 -12.61 -0.44
CA THR A 67 10.05 -12.51 -1.30
C THR A 67 11.12 -11.62 -0.68
N MET A 68 10.70 -10.45 -0.18
CA MET A 68 11.62 -9.53 0.49
C MET A 68 12.22 -10.13 1.77
N ARG A 69 11.47 -10.94 2.50
CA ARG A 69 11.96 -11.62 3.71
C ARG A 69 12.99 -12.70 3.38
N GLU A 70 12.75 -13.47 2.33
CA GLU A 70 13.64 -14.52 1.87
C GLU A 70 14.93 -13.96 1.25
N SER A 71 14.89 -12.70 0.82
CA SER A 71 16.08 -12.01 0.33
C SER A 71 17.22 -12.05 1.35
N ASN A 72 18.43 -12.30 0.87
CA ASN A 72 19.63 -12.21 1.69
C ASN A 72 20.11 -10.79 1.94
N ASP A 73 19.47 -9.81 1.31
CA ASP A 73 19.90 -8.41 1.29
C ASP A 73 19.13 -7.51 2.26
N LEU A 74 18.03 -8.01 2.86
CA LEU A 74 17.12 -7.21 3.66
C LEU A 74 16.80 -7.89 5.00
N ILE A 75 16.61 -7.08 6.03
CA ILE A 75 16.06 -7.48 7.32
C ILE A 75 14.71 -6.79 7.52
N LEU A 76 13.67 -7.59 7.79
CA LEU A 76 12.32 -7.14 8.12
C LEU A 76 12.06 -7.24 9.62
N ILE A 77 11.49 -6.20 10.19
CA ILE A 77 11.05 -6.18 11.59
C ILE A 77 9.63 -5.66 11.68
N ASP A 78 8.71 -6.50 12.20
CA ASP A 78 7.34 -6.05 12.48
C ASP A 78 7.33 -4.93 13.51
N LYS A 79 6.67 -3.83 13.18
CA LYS A 79 6.59 -2.62 14.00
C LYS A 79 5.15 -2.09 14.09
N GLY A 80 4.91 -1.32 15.14
CA GLY A 80 3.71 -0.53 15.33
C GLY A 80 4.07 0.89 15.73
N CYS A 81 3.14 1.83 15.56
CA CYS A 81 3.30 3.20 16.03
C CYS A 81 3.49 3.25 17.55
N PHE A 82 4.04 4.35 18.05
CA PHE A 82 4.28 4.54 19.49
C PHE A 82 3.00 4.28 20.31
N GLY A 83 3.09 3.35 21.25
CA GLY A 83 1.98 2.95 22.12
C GLY A 83 0.91 2.07 21.47
N CYS A 84 1.00 1.77 20.18
CA CYS A 84 0.05 0.89 19.50
C CYS A 84 0.42 -0.58 19.68
N GLN A 85 -0.59 -1.41 19.98
CA GLN A 85 -0.41 -2.85 20.13
C GLN A 85 -0.53 -3.61 18.80
N VAL A 86 -0.97 -2.94 17.73
CA VAL A 86 -1.10 -3.53 16.40
C VAL A 86 0.18 -3.25 15.61
N ALA A 87 1.01 -4.28 15.41
CA ALA A 87 2.18 -4.18 14.54
C ALA A 87 1.72 -4.34 13.09
N CYS A 88 1.28 -3.23 12.47
CA CYS A 88 0.62 -3.24 11.17
C CYS A 88 1.56 -2.96 9.98
N HIS A 89 2.84 -2.72 10.24
CA HIS A 89 3.84 -2.46 9.21
C HIS A 89 5.15 -3.18 9.49
N GLN A 90 6.01 -3.20 8.51
CA GLN A 90 7.38 -3.70 8.60
C GLN A 90 8.37 -2.56 8.39
N ASP A 91 9.33 -2.45 9.30
CA ASP A 91 10.52 -1.64 9.08
C ASP A 91 11.61 -2.50 8.40
N PHE A 92 12.22 -1.93 7.38
CA PHE A 92 13.27 -2.57 6.58
C PHE A 92 14.62 -1.95 6.89
N TYR A 93 15.60 -2.82 7.00
CA TYR A 93 16.98 -2.47 7.30
C TYR A 93 17.93 -3.19 6.37
N ASP A 94 19.06 -2.57 6.13
CA ASP A 94 20.20 -3.23 5.52
C ASP A 94 20.75 -4.32 6.46
N ILE A 95 21.50 -5.24 5.90
CA ILE A 95 22.24 -6.24 6.65
C ILE A 95 23.47 -5.54 7.25
N SER A 96 23.81 -5.91 8.50
CA SER A 96 25.04 -5.47 9.14
C SER A 96 26.27 -6.08 8.46
N GLU A 97 27.45 -5.54 8.73
CA GLU A 97 28.74 -6.07 8.22
C GLU A 97 28.98 -7.53 8.62
N ASP A 98 28.40 -7.96 9.75
CA ASP A 98 28.48 -9.34 10.24
C ASP A 98 27.58 -10.33 9.46
N GLY A 99 26.81 -9.84 8.51
CA GLY A 99 25.87 -10.64 7.72
C GLY A 99 24.46 -10.73 8.32
N LYS A 100 23.57 -11.45 7.64
CA LYS A 100 22.18 -11.63 8.07
C LYS A 100 22.08 -12.73 9.12
N PRO A 101 21.68 -12.42 10.36
CA PRO A 101 21.46 -13.43 11.38
C PRO A 101 20.35 -14.43 11.00
N GLU A 102 20.51 -15.70 11.35
CA GLU A 102 19.55 -16.76 11.02
C GLU A 102 18.21 -16.59 11.73
N ASN A 103 18.23 -16.09 12.97
CA ASN A 103 17.01 -15.97 13.75
C ASN A 103 16.51 -14.53 13.91
N LEU A 104 15.18 -14.37 13.94
CA LEU A 104 14.51 -13.07 14.04
C LEU A 104 14.87 -12.25 15.27
N ARG A 105 15.24 -12.90 16.39
CA ARG A 105 15.61 -12.19 17.62
C ARG A 105 16.95 -11.48 17.46
N GLU A 106 17.88 -12.10 16.77
CA GLU A 106 19.18 -11.52 16.46
C GLU A 106 19.05 -10.47 15.36
N GLN A 107 18.26 -10.71 14.33
CA GLN A 107 17.95 -9.70 13.30
C GLN A 107 17.43 -8.40 13.90
N ARG A 108 16.59 -8.46 14.94
CA ARG A 108 16.09 -7.27 15.66
C ARG A 108 17.16 -6.49 16.42
N ARG A 109 18.32 -7.07 16.66
CA ARG A 109 19.41 -6.47 17.45
C ARG A 109 20.64 -6.14 16.62
N ASN A 110 20.84 -6.91 15.58
CA ASN A 110 22.00 -6.82 14.70
C ASN A 110 21.54 -6.65 13.25
N HIS A 111 21.37 -5.40 12.86
CA HIS A 111 21.01 -4.98 11.51
C HIS A 111 21.76 -3.70 11.15
N GLY A 112 21.86 -3.42 9.85
CA GLY A 112 22.44 -2.20 9.32
C GLY A 112 21.46 -1.01 9.33
N PRO A 113 21.69 -0.01 8.49
CA PRO A 113 20.87 1.20 8.42
C PRO A 113 19.40 0.93 8.06
N TYR A 114 18.54 1.80 8.55
CA TYR A 114 17.12 1.82 8.19
C TYR A 114 16.94 2.27 6.73
N ILE A 115 16.17 1.50 5.95
CA ILE A 115 15.84 1.79 4.55
C ILE A 115 14.51 2.51 4.44
N GLY A 116 13.46 1.93 5.03
CA GLY A 116 12.10 2.46 4.92
C GLY A 116 11.09 1.55 5.62
N ARG A 117 9.84 1.98 5.57
CA ARG A 117 8.67 1.27 6.09
C ARG A 117 7.85 0.72 4.94
N TYR A 118 7.36 -0.50 5.09
CA TYR A 118 6.37 -1.07 4.19
C TYR A 118 5.03 -1.24 4.91
N GLU A 119 4.04 -0.61 4.36
CA GLU A 119 2.61 -0.83 4.60
C GLU A 119 1.97 -1.09 3.24
N TYR A 120 0.82 -1.77 3.22
CA TYR A 120 0.19 -2.13 1.94
C TYR A 120 -0.05 -0.90 1.05
N GLU A 121 -0.75 0.10 1.55
CA GLU A 121 -1.14 1.26 0.75
C GLU A 121 0.08 2.05 0.21
N PRO A 122 1.02 2.51 1.04
CA PRO A 122 2.20 3.21 0.56
C PRO A 122 3.07 2.34 -0.34
N GLY A 123 3.30 1.09 0.05
CA GLY A 123 4.17 0.18 -0.68
C GLY A 123 3.61 -0.20 -2.05
N GLU A 124 2.30 -0.45 -2.13
CA GLU A 124 1.62 -0.76 -3.38
C GLU A 124 1.59 0.43 -4.33
N LEU A 125 1.22 1.61 -3.81
CA LEU A 125 1.06 2.79 -4.63
C LEU A 125 2.39 3.42 -5.06
N ALA A 126 3.44 3.36 -4.23
CA ALA A 126 4.79 3.81 -4.60
C ALA A 126 5.55 2.78 -5.46
N GLY A 127 5.16 1.52 -5.42
CA GLY A 127 5.80 0.41 -6.12
C GLY A 127 5.02 -0.02 -7.37
N PRO A 128 4.24 -1.10 -7.29
CA PRO A 128 3.52 -1.68 -8.43
C PRO A 128 2.68 -0.69 -9.22
N ASN A 129 1.95 0.20 -8.55
CA ASN A 129 1.13 1.22 -9.22
C ASN A 129 1.96 2.23 -10.04
N LEU A 130 3.23 2.45 -9.71
CA LEU A 130 4.17 3.24 -10.51
C LEU A 130 5.07 2.37 -11.40
N GLY A 131 4.96 1.03 -11.33
CA GLY A 131 5.82 0.09 -12.03
C GLY A 131 7.23 -0.03 -11.45
N VAL A 132 7.46 0.46 -10.23
CA VAL A 132 8.74 0.39 -9.51
C VAL A 132 8.75 -0.87 -8.66
N LEU A 133 9.42 -1.91 -9.13
CA LEU A 133 9.40 -3.25 -8.52
C LEU A 133 10.69 -3.62 -7.78
N ASP A 134 11.70 -2.76 -7.79
CA ASP A 134 12.86 -2.94 -6.91
C ASP A 134 12.46 -2.61 -5.46
N PRO A 135 12.65 -3.53 -4.49
CA PRO A 135 12.21 -3.31 -3.11
C PRO A 135 12.82 -2.08 -2.45
N ARG A 136 14.08 -1.77 -2.72
CA ARG A 136 14.76 -0.61 -2.13
C ARG A 136 14.24 0.69 -2.70
N GLN A 137 14.03 0.73 -4.01
CA GLN A 137 13.45 1.90 -4.69
C GLN A 137 12.01 2.16 -4.24
N ASN A 138 11.20 1.11 -4.11
CA ASN A 138 9.84 1.21 -3.58
C ASN A 138 9.83 1.79 -2.17
N LEU A 139 10.60 1.21 -1.25
CA LEU A 139 10.72 1.68 0.13
C LEU A 139 11.24 3.13 0.20
N ALA A 140 12.18 3.49 -0.67
CA ALA A 140 12.72 4.84 -0.74
C ALA A 140 11.67 5.86 -1.21
N LEU A 141 10.82 5.51 -2.18
CA LEU A 141 9.71 6.39 -2.62
C LEU A 141 8.66 6.57 -1.54
N ALA A 142 8.24 5.49 -0.86
CA ALA A 142 7.28 5.58 0.23
C ALA A 142 7.83 6.39 1.42
N ARG A 143 9.10 6.21 1.74
CA ARG A 143 9.79 7.02 2.76
C ARG A 143 9.87 8.49 2.39
N LEU A 144 10.15 8.81 1.13
CA LEU A 144 10.21 10.18 0.65
C LEU A 144 8.88 10.90 0.82
N ASP A 145 7.75 10.22 0.62
CA ASP A 145 6.42 10.79 0.82
C ASP A 145 6.22 11.25 2.27
N ASP A 146 6.61 10.39 3.23
CA ASP A 146 6.59 10.73 4.66
C ASP A 146 7.52 11.91 4.98
N GLU A 147 8.75 11.91 4.45
CA GLU A 147 9.74 12.98 4.68
C GLU A 147 9.29 14.33 4.09
N LEU A 148 8.56 14.31 2.98
CA LEU A 148 7.98 15.52 2.37
C LEU A 148 6.65 15.93 3.01
N GLY A 149 6.07 15.12 3.89
CA GLY A 149 4.83 15.40 4.61
C GLY A 149 3.56 15.25 3.79
N PHE A 150 3.57 14.39 2.77
CA PHE A 150 2.42 14.11 1.94
C PHE A 150 1.60 12.92 2.42
N ASP A 151 0.33 12.91 2.05
CA ASP A 151 -0.47 11.70 2.00
C ASP A 151 0.07 10.78 0.90
N THR A 152 0.54 9.61 1.30
CA THR A 152 1.19 8.65 0.39
C THR A 152 0.25 8.09 -0.66
N ILE A 153 -1.06 8.00 -0.36
CA ILE A 153 -2.06 7.55 -1.32
C ILE A 153 -2.22 8.59 -2.43
N SER A 154 -2.59 9.81 -2.05
CA SER A 154 -2.91 10.87 -3.02
C SER A 154 -1.71 11.25 -3.88
N LEU A 155 -0.51 11.33 -3.30
CA LEU A 155 0.69 11.67 -4.06
C LEU A 155 1.03 10.60 -5.11
N ASN A 156 1.04 9.32 -4.71
CA ASN A 156 1.39 8.24 -5.62
C ASN A 156 0.36 8.01 -6.73
N VAL A 157 -0.93 8.18 -6.44
CA VAL A 157 -1.97 8.13 -7.47
C VAL A 157 -1.83 9.29 -8.45
N THR A 158 -1.47 10.49 -7.97
CA THR A 158 -1.23 11.65 -8.84
C THR A 158 0.02 11.44 -9.72
N VAL A 159 1.08 10.86 -9.18
CA VAL A 159 2.29 10.49 -9.96
C VAL A 159 1.94 9.41 -10.99
N GLY A 160 1.16 8.39 -10.61
CA GLY A 160 0.66 7.35 -11.53
C GLY A 160 -0.17 7.92 -12.67
N PHE A 161 -1.04 8.90 -12.37
CA PHE A 161 -1.77 9.65 -13.40
C PHE A 161 -0.81 10.35 -14.39
N ALA A 162 0.24 11.01 -13.91
CA ALA A 162 1.20 11.69 -14.78
C ALA A 162 1.95 10.71 -15.69
N MET A 163 2.32 9.54 -15.18
CA MET A 163 2.97 8.47 -15.95
C MET A 163 2.04 7.92 -17.04
N ASP A 164 0.79 7.67 -16.70
CA ASP A 164 -0.21 7.17 -17.64
C ASP A 164 -0.56 8.23 -18.70
N TYR A 165 -0.67 9.49 -18.30
CA TYR A 165 -0.86 10.60 -19.21
C TYR A 165 0.24 10.67 -20.27
N ASN A 166 1.49 10.61 -19.85
CA ASN A 166 2.65 10.61 -20.75
C ASN A 166 2.67 9.40 -21.68
N THR A 167 2.23 8.24 -21.19
CA THR A 167 2.15 7.01 -21.97
C THR A 167 1.07 7.08 -23.06
N ARG A 168 -0.10 7.66 -22.74
CA ARG A 168 -1.25 7.74 -23.66
C ARG A 168 -1.16 8.86 -24.66
N ASN A 169 -0.70 10.03 -24.24
CA ASN A 169 -0.77 11.25 -25.04
C ASN A 169 0.54 11.64 -25.72
N GLY A 170 1.66 11.02 -25.33
CA GLY A 170 2.98 11.37 -25.83
C GLY A 170 3.45 12.77 -25.39
N GLU A 171 2.66 13.47 -24.59
CA GLU A 171 3.02 14.74 -23.97
C GLU A 171 3.83 14.52 -22.69
N LYS A 172 4.65 15.50 -22.35
CA LYS A 172 5.57 15.37 -21.21
C LYS A 172 5.15 16.28 -20.06
N ILE A 173 4.21 15.80 -19.25
CA ILE A 173 3.89 16.44 -17.97
C ILE A 173 4.79 15.85 -16.86
N GLY A 174 4.96 16.57 -15.74
CA GLY A 174 5.75 16.10 -14.61
C GLY A 174 7.19 15.73 -14.99
N GLY A 175 7.82 16.49 -15.90
CA GLY A 175 9.15 16.19 -16.39
C GLY A 175 9.25 15.02 -17.37
N GLY A 176 8.12 14.46 -17.82
CA GLY A 176 8.08 13.31 -18.74
C GLY A 176 8.27 11.97 -18.06
N VAL A 177 7.95 11.88 -16.76
CA VAL A 177 8.05 10.67 -15.96
C VAL A 177 7.30 9.48 -16.61
N GLN A 178 7.91 8.30 -16.55
CA GLN A 178 7.36 7.06 -17.12
C GLN A 178 7.21 5.98 -16.06
N PHE A 179 6.38 4.96 -16.31
CA PHE A 179 6.27 3.80 -15.43
C PHE A 179 7.62 3.07 -15.28
N GLY A 180 7.99 2.80 -14.03
CA GLY A 180 9.28 2.20 -13.68
C GLY A 180 10.44 3.19 -13.54
N ASP A 181 10.22 4.48 -13.81
CA ASP A 181 11.24 5.52 -13.67
C ASP A 181 11.32 6.02 -12.22
N PHE A 182 12.15 5.37 -11.42
CA PHE A 182 12.37 5.72 -10.02
C PHE A 182 12.87 7.16 -9.83
N GLU A 183 13.89 7.58 -10.59
CA GLU A 183 14.47 8.92 -10.44
C GLU A 183 13.50 10.01 -10.90
N GLY A 184 12.76 9.75 -11.99
CA GLY A 184 11.71 10.65 -12.44
C GLY A 184 10.58 10.79 -11.44
N ALA A 185 10.12 9.68 -10.84
CA ALA A 185 9.11 9.69 -9.79
C ALA A 185 9.57 10.48 -8.56
N LYS A 186 10.80 10.22 -8.08
CA LYS A 186 11.42 10.95 -6.98
C LYS A 186 11.47 12.45 -7.25
N LYS A 187 12.00 12.82 -8.41
CA LYS A 187 12.09 14.22 -8.82
C LYS A 187 10.74 14.89 -8.90
N LEU A 188 9.74 14.23 -9.47
CA LEU A 188 8.39 14.77 -9.58
C LEU A 188 7.76 15.02 -8.20
N LYS A 189 7.92 14.11 -7.25
CA LYS A 189 7.45 14.28 -5.86
C LYS A 189 8.09 15.50 -5.20
N GLU A 190 9.40 15.67 -5.37
CA GLU A 190 10.12 16.85 -4.88
C GLU A 190 9.64 18.14 -5.58
N ASP A 191 9.39 18.11 -6.89
CA ASP A 191 8.90 19.28 -7.64
C ASP A 191 7.49 19.70 -7.19
N ILE A 192 6.63 18.73 -6.86
CA ILE A 192 5.33 18.97 -6.23
C ILE A 192 5.52 19.61 -4.85
N ALA A 193 6.35 19.01 -4.00
CA ALA A 193 6.56 19.45 -2.61
C ALA A 193 7.08 20.90 -2.54
N TYR A 194 8.00 21.26 -3.41
CA TYR A 194 8.58 22.60 -3.46
C TYR A 194 7.84 23.58 -4.36
N GLY A 195 6.64 23.22 -4.85
CA GLY A 195 5.77 24.09 -5.64
C GLY A 195 6.27 24.39 -7.06
N ARG A 196 7.21 23.58 -7.56
CA ARG A 196 7.72 23.71 -8.95
C ARG A 196 6.71 23.08 -9.93
N GLU A 197 6.04 22.02 -9.54
CA GLU A 197 4.94 21.38 -10.28
C GLU A 197 3.58 21.73 -9.64
N LYS A 198 2.93 22.75 -10.21
CA LYS A 198 1.74 23.36 -9.59
C LYS A 198 0.43 22.66 -9.97
N VAL A 199 0.36 22.06 -11.14
CA VAL A 199 -0.88 21.44 -11.64
C VAL A 199 -1.07 20.09 -10.96
N LEU A 200 -0.08 19.22 -11.01
CA LEU A 200 -0.10 17.91 -10.34
C LEU A 200 -0.17 18.06 -8.81
N GLY A 201 0.41 19.13 -8.25
CA GLY A 201 0.32 19.41 -6.81
C GLY A 201 -1.08 19.67 -6.27
N LYS A 202 -2.11 19.72 -7.14
CA LYS A 202 -3.53 19.85 -6.75
C LYS A 202 -4.28 18.51 -6.70
N GLY A 203 -3.59 17.41 -6.97
CA GLY A 203 -4.15 16.06 -7.03
C GLY A 203 -4.65 15.64 -8.39
N ALA A 204 -4.94 14.35 -8.54
CA ALA A 204 -5.27 13.71 -9.82
C ALA A 204 -6.53 14.30 -10.47
N LYS A 205 -7.57 14.61 -9.70
CA LYS A 205 -8.79 15.24 -10.22
C LYS A 205 -8.50 16.58 -10.89
N ALA A 206 -7.92 17.51 -10.14
CA ALA A 206 -7.68 18.87 -10.65
C ALA A 206 -6.65 18.86 -11.79
N ALA A 207 -5.68 17.96 -11.76
CA ALA A 207 -4.73 17.78 -12.84
C ALA A 207 -5.42 17.29 -14.11
N SER A 208 -6.27 16.29 -14.03
CA SER A 208 -7.00 15.74 -15.18
C SER A 208 -8.01 16.72 -15.77
N GLU A 209 -8.67 17.52 -14.95
CA GLU A 209 -9.56 18.60 -15.43
C GLU A 209 -8.80 19.70 -16.18
N ALA A 210 -7.56 19.99 -15.78
CA ALA A 210 -6.74 21.03 -16.40
C ALA A 210 -5.99 20.55 -17.66
N LEU A 211 -5.56 19.30 -17.69
CA LEU A 211 -4.69 18.73 -18.72
C LEU A 211 -5.42 17.77 -19.67
N GLY A 212 -6.59 17.28 -19.29
CA GLY A 212 -7.25 16.14 -19.92
C GLY A 212 -6.91 14.82 -19.21
N GLY A 213 -7.57 13.73 -19.64
CA GLY A 213 -7.34 12.39 -19.05
C GLY A 213 -8.23 12.09 -17.85
N THR A 214 -9.40 12.72 -17.76
CA THR A 214 -10.38 12.48 -16.69
C THR A 214 -10.88 11.03 -16.66
N GLU A 215 -10.80 10.32 -17.77
CA GLU A 215 -11.22 8.93 -17.91
C GLU A 215 -10.26 7.91 -17.28
N PHE A 216 -9.03 8.31 -16.98
CA PHE A 216 -8.03 7.47 -16.28
C PHE A 216 -7.46 8.13 -15.03
N ALA A 217 -8.04 9.21 -14.56
CA ALA A 217 -7.71 9.83 -13.27
C ALA A 217 -8.39 9.05 -12.13
N MET A 218 -7.59 8.36 -11.31
CA MET A 218 -8.07 7.42 -10.31
C MET A 218 -8.47 8.13 -9.02
N HIS A 219 -9.70 8.62 -8.98
CA HIS A 219 -10.28 9.25 -7.80
C HIS A 219 -11.79 9.01 -7.70
N CYS A 220 -12.32 9.12 -6.48
CA CYS A 220 -13.75 9.20 -6.22
C CYS A 220 -14.07 10.53 -5.53
N LYS A 221 -14.91 11.36 -6.18
CA LYS A 221 -15.32 12.67 -5.64
C LYS A 221 -14.16 13.62 -5.30
N GLY A 222 -13.00 13.43 -5.94
CA GLY A 222 -11.81 14.27 -5.75
C GLY A 222 -10.83 13.78 -4.67
N VAL A 223 -11.06 12.60 -4.10
CA VAL A 223 -10.11 11.90 -3.24
C VAL A 223 -9.59 10.71 -4.02
N GLU A 224 -8.29 10.58 -4.12
CA GLU A 224 -7.62 9.53 -4.85
C GLU A 224 -7.94 8.15 -4.26
N HIS A 225 -7.92 7.12 -5.12
CA HIS A 225 -8.24 5.77 -4.70
C HIS A 225 -7.13 5.17 -3.82
N SER A 226 -7.52 4.47 -2.76
CA SER A 226 -6.65 3.54 -2.07
C SER A 226 -6.23 2.39 -3.02
N ALA A 227 -5.23 1.60 -2.63
CA ALA A 227 -4.60 0.59 -3.47
C ALA A 227 -5.50 -0.63 -3.77
N TYR A 228 -6.73 -0.38 -4.19
CA TYR A 228 -7.70 -1.41 -4.57
C TYR A 228 -8.43 -1.00 -5.84
N ILE A 229 -8.58 -1.92 -6.78
CA ILE A 229 -9.41 -1.71 -7.96
C ILE A 229 -10.89 -1.79 -7.61
N GLY A 230 -11.76 -1.26 -8.48
CA GLY A 230 -13.20 -1.22 -8.25
C GLY A 230 -13.82 -2.60 -7.97
N GLN A 231 -13.27 -3.66 -8.56
CA GLN A 231 -13.70 -5.04 -8.36
C GLN A 231 -13.45 -5.54 -6.93
N THR A 232 -12.38 -5.12 -6.30
CA THR A 232 -12.05 -5.48 -4.91
C THR A 232 -12.54 -4.48 -3.88
N ASN A 233 -12.95 -3.30 -4.32
CA ASN A 233 -13.56 -2.29 -3.45
C ASN A 233 -14.81 -1.65 -4.10
N PRO A 234 -15.91 -2.40 -4.24
CA PRO A 234 -17.14 -1.90 -4.88
C PRO A 234 -17.82 -0.78 -4.08
N GLY A 235 -17.32 -0.46 -2.90
CA GLY A 235 -17.81 0.64 -2.08
C GLY A 235 -17.40 2.04 -2.54
N TYR A 236 -16.42 2.17 -3.44
CA TYR A 236 -15.99 3.49 -3.93
C TYR A 236 -17.12 4.38 -4.44
N PRO A 237 -18.05 3.92 -5.29
CA PRO A 237 -19.15 4.75 -5.77
C PRO A 237 -20.10 5.23 -4.67
N PHE A 238 -20.21 4.48 -3.59
CA PHE A 238 -21.11 4.75 -2.45
C PHE A 238 -20.46 5.54 -1.33
N ALA A 239 -19.13 5.71 -1.36
CA ALA A 239 -18.42 6.45 -0.34
C ALA A 239 -18.86 7.91 -0.31
N ILE A 240 -19.27 8.42 0.87
CA ILE A 240 -19.76 9.79 1.04
C ILE A 240 -18.61 10.79 0.90
N ALA A 241 -17.46 10.46 1.49
CA ALA A 241 -16.32 11.36 1.65
C ALA A 241 -15.15 11.09 0.68
N GLY A 242 -15.32 10.21 -0.32
CA GLY A 242 -14.25 9.85 -1.26
C GLY A 242 -13.78 8.41 -1.19
N GLY A 243 -12.74 8.08 -1.94
CA GLY A 243 -12.37 6.72 -2.34
C GLY A 243 -11.94 5.75 -1.25
N HIS A 244 -11.51 6.19 -0.08
CA HIS A 244 -11.01 5.25 0.94
C HIS A 244 -12.01 4.89 2.04
N MET A 245 -13.24 5.22 1.92
CA MET A 245 -14.19 4.98 3.02
C MET A 245 -15.02 3.72 2.91
N SER A 246 -14.61 2.78 2.11
CA SER A 246 -15.27 1.48 2.03
C SER A 246 -14.61 0.40 2.88
N MET A 247 -14.08 0.77 4.04
CA MET A 247 -13.47 -0.17 4.99
C MET A 247 -14.36 -1.38 5.32
N ARG A 248 -15.68 -1.22 5.36
CA ARG A 248 -16.60 -2.34 5.61
C ARG A 248 -16.56 -3.39 4.51
N THR A 249 -16.58 -2.97 3.26
CA THR A 249 -16.54 -3.89 2.13
C THR A 249 -15.18 -4.58 2.06
N PHE A 250 -14.11 -3.81 2.26
CA PHE A 250 -12.76 -4.33 2.29
C PHE A 250 -12.50 -5.32 3.43
N LEU A 251 -12.96 -5.01 4.64
CA LEU A 251 -12.80 -5.89 5.80
C LEU A 251 -13.48 -7.27 5.62
N LEU A 252 -14.56 -7.31 4.85
CA LEU A 252 -15.22 -8.56 4.50
C LEU A 252 -14.35 -9.48 3.65
N TYR A 253 -13.55 -8.91 2.76
CA TYR A 253 -12.75 -9.68 1.82
C TYR A 253 -11.39 -10.11 2.37
N VAL A 254 -10.76 -9.24 3.13
CA VAL A 254 -9.38 -9.45 3.58
C VAL A 254 -9.31 -10.15 4.92
N LEU A 255 -10.34 -10.04 5.73
CA LEU A 255 -10.36 -10.56 7.10
C LEU A 255 -11.23 -11.81 7.29
N ASP A 256 -11.92 -12.30 6.26
CA ASP A 256 -12.61 -13.57 6.35
C ASP A 256 -11.57 -14.72 6.35
N PRO A 257 -11.41 -15.44 7.48
CA PRO A 257 -10.47 -16.55 7.56
C PRO A 257 -10.85 -17.76 6.68
N ASN A 258 -12.08 -17.78 6.15
CA ASN A 258 -12.57 -18.81 5.25
C ASN A 258 -12.41 -18.42 3.77
N CYS A 259 -11.87 -17.26 3.51
CA CYS A 259 -11.59 -16.79 2.16
C CYS A 259 -10.42 -17.59 1.58
N GLU A 260 -10.72 -18.61 0.79
CA GLU A 260 -9.69 -19.32 0.03
C GLU A 260 -9.27 -18.48 -1.18
N PRO A 261 -7.98 -18.13 -1.29
CA PRO A 261 -7.45 -17.46 -2.49
C PRO A 261 -7.70 -18.35 -3.71
N GLY A 262 -8.34 -17.81 -4.73
CA GLY A 262 -8.53 -18.51 -6.01
C GLY A 262 -9.95 -18.91 -6.39
N SER A 263 -10.94 -18.66 -5.54
CA SER A 263 -12.33 -18.84 -5.97
C SER A 263 -12.95 -17.48 -6.34
N ALA A 264 -12.87 -17.14 -7.62
CA ALA A 264 -13.56 -15.96 -8.16
C ALA A 264 -15.06 -15.99 -7.88
N ASP A 265 -15.64 -17.17 -7.88
CA ASP A 265 -17.07 -17.39 -7.59
C ASP A 265 -17.42 -17.08 -6.12
N TYR A 266 -16.55 -17.43 -5.18
CA TYR A 266 -16.72 -17.05 -3.78
C TYR A 266 -16.73 -15.51 -3.61
N TRP A 267 -15.81 -14.82 -4.23
CA TRP A 267 -15.75 -13.36 -4.18
C TRP A 267 -16.98 -12.69 -4.80
N ILE A 268 -17.43 -13.19 -5.94
CA ILE A 268 -18.64 -12.69 -6.62
C ILE A 268 -19.87 -12.95 -5.75
N ASP A 269 -19.96 -14.10 -5.13
CA ASP A 269 -21.08 -14.48 -4.26
C ASP A 269 -21.11 -13.63 -2.98
N GLN A 270 -19.95 -13.40 -2.36
CA GLN A 270 -19.83 -12.50 -1.21
C GLN A 270 -20.16 -11.04 -1.58
N ILE A 271 -19.69 -10.55 -2.72
CA ILE A 271 -20.02 -9.20 -3.20
C ILE A 271 -21.51 -9.06 -3.47
N THR A 272 -22.10 -10.01 -4.16
CA THR A 272 -23.50 -9.90 -4.60
C THR A 272 -24.50 -10.25 -3.52
N ASN A 273 -24.23 -11.25 -2.69
CA ASN A 273 -25.21 -11.77 -1.74
C ASN A 273 -25.01 -11.28 -0.30
N GLU A 274 -23.79 -11.24 0.19
CA GLU A 274 -23.52 -10.85 1.59
C GLU A 274 -23.15 -9.36 1.73
N GLY A 275 -22.42 -8.81 0.78
CA GLY A 275 -22.10 -7.39 0.76
C GLY A 275 -23.34 -6.50 0.68
N TRP A 276 -24.30 -6.86 -0.18
CA TRP A 276 -25.59 -6.17 -0.27
C TRP A 276 -26.45 -6.32 0.98
N LYS A 277 -26.47 -7.48 1.62
CA LYS A 277 -27.22 -7.69 2.88
C LYS A 277 -26.69 -6.85 4.03
N MET A 278 -25.39 -6.53 4.04
CA MET A 278 -24.79 -5.68 5.09
C MET A 278 -24.93 -4.19 4.83
N ILE A 279 -25.02 -3.76 3.59
CA ILE A 279 -25.28 -2.36 3.23
C ILE A 279 -26.73 -1.98 3.55
N HIS A 280 -27.64 -2.93 3.54
CA HIS A 280 -29.07 -2.70 3.79
C HIS A 280 -29.54 -3.05 5.22
N LYS A 281 -28.66 -3.44 6.13
CA LYS A 281 -28.90 -3.52 7.57
C LYS A 281 -28.37 -2.31 8.30
#